data_85cd09e75c113641e4cc8d4dea5f87f7
#
_entry.id   85cd09e75c113641e4cc8d4dea5f87f7
#
_cell.length_a   1.000
_cell.length_b   1.000
_cell.length_c   1.000
_cell.angle_alpha   90.00
_cell.angle_beta   90.00
_cell.angle_gamma   90.00
#
_symmetry.space_group_name_H-M   'P 1'
#
loop_
_entity.id
_entity.type
_entity.pdbx_description
1 polymer ?
#
loop_
_entity_poly.entity_id
_entity_poly.type
_entity_poly.pdbx_seq_one_letter_code
_entity_poly.pdbx_strand_id
1 'polypeptide(L)'
;LLEYFRRTARKELTASMHFTPPSAINELAQMAKGFVSLGNQTGEGWFLTGEMLELIHSGVNNIICTQPFGCLPNHIVGKGVIKELRRNYPQSNIIAVDYDPGASEVNQLNRIKLMLATAQKNLKAESSREDRGNGRRPVTAYSPCLGTMSHT
;
A
#
# COMPACT_ATOMS: atom_id res chain seq x y z
N LEU A 1 26.00 7.19 9.54
CA LEU A 1 25.05 7.87 10.41
C LEU A 1 23.61 7.45 10.10
N LEU A 2 23.09 7.62 8.88
CA LEU A 2 21.74 7.23 8.45
C LEU A 2 21.45 5.77 8.76
N GLU A 3 22.37 4.86 8.42
CA GLU A 3 22.19 3.43 8.64
C GLU A 3 22.15 3.07 10.14
N TYR A 4 22.87 3.80 10.98
CA TYR A 4 22.79 3.63 12.42
C TYR A 4 21.39 3.98 12.95
N PHE A 5 20.82 5.13 12.56
CA PHE A 5 19.47 5.53 12.98
C PHE A 5 18.41 4.58 12.45
N ARG A 6 18.53 4.15 11.18
CA ARG A 6 17.62 3.18 10.59
C ARG A 6 17.60 1.86 11.35
N ARG A 7 18.76 1.33 11.69
CA ARG A 7 18.87 0.08 12.48
C ARG A 7 18.28 0.24 13.87
N THR A 8 18.56 1.37 14.53
CA THR A 8 18.00 1.66 15.85
C THR A 8 16.49 1.73 15.80
N ALA A 9 15.92 2.52 14.86
CA ALA A 9 14.49 2.63 14.69
C ALA A 9 13.82 1.28 14.37
N ARG A 10 14.40 0.48 13.46
CA ARG A 10 13.89 -0.86 13.15
C ARG A 10 13.90 -1.77 14.37
N LYS A 11 14.96 -1.73 15.16
CA LYS A 11 15.07 -2.53 16.39
C LYS A 11 13.95 -2.19 17.38
N GLU A 12 13.71 -0.92 17.62
CA GLU A 12 12.65 -0.46 18.52
C GLU A 12 11.24 -0.80 17.99
N LEU A 13 11.00 -0.61 16.69
CA LEU A 13 9.72 -0.99 16.06
C LEU A 13 9.50 -2.51 16.12
N THR A 14 10.54 -3.31 15.88
CA THR A 14 10.45 -4.78 15.98
C THR A 14 10.20 -5.24 17.42
N ALA A 15 10.78 -4.56 18.40
CA ALA A 15 10.55 -4.84 19.82
C ALA A 15 9.15 -4.40 20.28
N SER A 16 8.53 -3.46 19.57
CA SER A 16 7.15 -3.03 19.81
C SER A 16 6.18 -4.10 19.30
N MET A 17 5.28 -4.56 20.15
CA MET A 17 4.22 -5.49 19.73
C MET A 17 3.09 -4.81 18.92
N HIS A 18 3.18 -3.50 18.70
CA HIS A 18 2.13 -2.70 18.05
C HIS A 18 2.47 -2.24 16.64
N PHE A 19 3.76 -2.22 16.27
CA PHE A 19 4.21 -1.68 15.00
C PHE A 19 5.06 -2.68 14.22
N THR A 20 4.86 -2.68 12.91
CA THR A 20 5.72 -3.42 11.96
C THR A 20 6.77 -2.44 11.40
N PRO A 21 8.07 -2.78 11.43
CA PRO A 21 9.08 -1.93 10.82
C PRO A 21 8.87 -1.89 9.30
N PRO A 22 9.13 -0.73 8.66
CA PRO A 22 9.00 -0.60 7.21
C PRO A 22 9.97 -1.54 6.48
N SER A 23 9.56 -1.98 5.30
CA SER A 23 10.38 -2.83 4.42
C SER A 23 11.67 -2.13 4.00
N ALA A 24 12.66 -2.91 3.62
CA ALA A 24 13.89 -2.34 3.07
C ALA A 24 13.63 -1.78 1.67
N ILE A 25 14.36 -0.71 1.30
CA ILE A 25 14.21 -0.05 -0.01
C ILE A 25 14.36 -1.02 -1.18
N ASN A 26 15.24 -2.02 -1.06
CA ASN A 26 15.46 -3.04 -2.08
C ASN A 26 14.25 -3.97 -2.24
N GLU A 27 13.55 -4.27 -1.15
CA GLU A 27 12.31 -5.06 -1.18
C GLU A 27 11.20 -4.29 -1.88
N LEU A 28 11.03 -3.00 -1.56
CA LEU A 28 10.11 -2.11 -2.25
C LEU A 28 10.42 -2.01 -3.75
N ALA A 29 11.70 -1.89 -4.11
CA ALA A 29 12.14 -1.85 -5.50
C ALA A 29 11.78 -3.14 -6.26
N GLN A 30 11.96 -4.31 -5.65
CA GLN A 30 11.57 -5.57 -6.26
C GLN A 30 10.05 -5.68 -6.47
N MET A 31 9.25 -5.23 -5.51
CA MET A 31 7.80 -5.19 -5.66
C MET A 31 7.37 -4.24 -6.78
N ALA A 32 7.91 -3.02 -6.79
CA ALA A 32 7.57 -1.99 -7.79
C ALA A 32 7.97 -2.38 -9.21
N LYS A 33 9.08 -3.11 -9.41
CA LYS A 33 9.64 -3.49 -10.71
C LYS A 33 8.64 -4.22 -11.61
N GLY A 34 7.68 -4.94 -11.04
CA GLY A 34 6.64 -5.63 -11.79
C GLY A 34 5.56 -4.71 -12.39
N PHE A 35 5.49 -3.46 -11.92
CA PHE A 35 4.44 -2.50 -12.27
C PHE A 35 4.97 -1.26 -12.98
N VAL A 36 6.15 -0.78 -12.57
CA VAL A 36 6.76 0.43 -13.12
C VAL A 36 8.26 0.23 -13.33
N SER A 37 8.83 0.97 -14.27
CA SER A 37 10.28 1.01 -14.41
C SER A 37 10.93 1.72 -13.22
N LEU A 38 11.97 1.13 -12.66
CA LEU A 38 12.78 1.77 -11.62
C LEU A 38 13.55 3.00 -12.12
N GLY A 39 13.55 3.25 -13.44
CA GLY A 39 14.05 4.49 -14.04
C GLY A 39 13.17 5.72 -13.75
N ASN A 40 11.93 5.53 -13.27
CA ASN A 40 11.07 6.62 -12.80
C ASN A 40 11.57 7.12 -11.44
N GLN A 41 12.52 8.04 -11.43
CA GLN A 41 13.21 8.55 -10.23
C GLN A 41 12.95 10.03 -9.94
N THR A 42 12.06 10.68 -10.69
CA THR A 42 11.70 12.08 -10.43
C THR A 42 10.86 12.17 -9.17
N GLY A 43 11.28 12.97 -8.20
CA GLY A 43 10.67 13.02 -6.88
C GLY A 43 10.75 11.65 -6.19
N GLU A 44 9.65 11.18 -5.63
CA GLU A 44 9.53 9.86 -5.02
C GLU A 44 9.63 8.73 -6.06
N GLY A 45 9.19 9.02 -7.28
CA GLY A 45 9.27 8.10 -8.40
C GLY A 45 8.59 6.76 -8.13
N TRP A 46 9.24 5.66 -8.53
CA TRP A 46 8.74 4.28 -8.37
C TRP A 46 8.43 3.90 -6.91
N PHE A 47 8.96 4.65 -5.96
CA PHE A 47 8.78 4.39 -4.54
C PHE A 47 7.31 4.46 -4.13
N LEU A 48 6.54 5.41 -4.67
CA LEU A 48 5.09 5.51 -4.43
C LEU A 48 4.33 4.22 -4.80
N THR A 49 4.70 3.60 -5.92
CA THR A 49 4.13 2.30 -6.32
C THR A 49 4.56 1.19 -5.34
N GLY A 50 5.83 1.21 -4.93
CA GLY A 50 6.37 0.26 -3.95
C GLY A 50 5.65 0.33 -2.60
N GLU A 51 5.40 1.52 -2.08
CA GLU A 51 4.66 1.73 -0.83
C GLU A 51 3.21 1.23 -0.91
N MET A 52 2.51 1.47 -2.01
CA MET A 52 1.15 0.92 -2.20
C MET A 52 1.16 -0.61 -2.20
N LEU A 53 2.16 -1.23 -2.84
CA LEU A 53 2.31 -2.68 -2.84
C LEU A 53 2.66 -3.24 -1.46
N GLU A 54 3.54 -2.58 -0.72
CA GLU A 54 3.85 -2.93 0.66
C GLU A 54 2.60 -2.94 1.55
N LEU A 55 1.77 -1.88 1.45
CA LEU A 55 0.52 -1.78 2.17
C LEU A 55 -0.43 -2.93 1.81
N ILE A 56 -0.60 -3.24 0.52
CA ILE A 56 -1.45 -4.34 0.06
C ILE A 56 -0.93 -5.67 0.61
N HIS A 57 0.38 -5.93 0.53
CA HIS A 57 0.98 -7.18 1.01
C HIS A 57 0.92 -7.32 2.53
N SER A 58 0.90 -6.21 3.27
CA SER A 58 0.67 -6.22 4.72
C SER A 58 -0.81 -6.29 5.12
N GLY A 59 -1.72 -6.46 4.15
CA GLY A 59 -3.16 -6.60 4.40
C GLY A 59 -3.91 -5.29 4.49
N VAL A 60 -3.25 -4.15 4.27
CA VAL A 60 -3.90 -2.83 4.23
C VAL A 60 -4.44 -2.58 2.82
N ASN A 61 -5.69 -2.94 2.62
CA ASN A 61 -6.34 -2.86 1.31
C ASN A 61 -6.98 -1.50 1.02
N ASN A 62 -7.21 -0.65 2.02
CA ASN A 62 -7.83 0.66 1.87
C ASN A 62 -6.75 1.74 1.87
N ILE A 63 -6.42 2.29 0.70
CA ILE A 63 -5.27 3.18 0.50
C ILE A 63 -5.73 4.50 -0.11
N ILE A 64 -5.31 5.62 0.48
CA ILE A 64 -5.48 6.95 -0.09
C ILE A 64 -4.12 7.45 -0.58
N CYS A 65 -3.99 7.62 -1.89
CA CYS A 65 -2.84 8.29 -2.50
C CYS A 65 -3.13 9.80 -2.53
N THR A 66 -2.57 10.53 -1.58
CA THR A 66 -2.69 12.00 -1.55
C THR A 66 -1.67 12.62 -2.49
N GLN A 67 -2.07 13.63 -3.24
CA GLN A 67 -1.20 14.27 -4.22
C GLN A 67 -1.50 15.76 -4.34
N PRO A 68 -0.49 16.61 -4.53
CA PRO A 68 -0.70 17.97 -4.98
C PRO A 68 -1.07 17.98 -6.46
N PHE A 69 -1.88 18.95 -6.86
CA PHE A 69 -2.27 19.10 -8.27
C PHE A 69 -1.04 19.33 -9.16
N GLY A 70 -0.96 18.63 -10.27
CA GLY A 70 0.15 18.76 -11.21
C GLY A 70 1.47 18.12 -10.76
N CYS A 71 1.51 17.43 -9.64
CA CYS A 71 2.69 16.68 -9.21
C CYS A 71 2.93 15.48 -10.14
N LEU A 72 3.92 15.60 -11.03
CA LEU A 72 4.19 14.63 -12.07
C LEU A 72 4.41 13.19 -11.55
N PRO A 73 5.31 12.94 -10.58
CA PRO A 73 5.50 11.59 -10.08
C PRO A 73 4.22 11.00 -9.47
N ASN A 74 3.46 11.77 -8.70
CA ASN A 74 2.19 11.29 -8.15
C ASN A 74 1.17 10.93 -9.23
N HIS A 75 1.12 11.67 -10.35
CA HIS A 75 0.20 11.37 -11.45
C HIS A 75 0.64 10.13 -12.23
N ILE A 76 1.93 9.92 -12.44
CA ILE A 76 2.45 8.80 -13.24
C ILE A 76 2.53 7.52 -12.42
N VAL A 77 3.31 7.52 -11.33
CA VAL A 77 3.63 6.32 -10.56
C VAL A 77 2.80 6.15 -9.28
N GLY A 78 1.99 7.14 -8.95
CA GLY A 78 0.94 7.04 -7.94
C GLY A 78 -0.40 6.72 -8.60
N LYS A 79 -1.13 7.74 -9.07
CA LYS A 79 -2.47 7.61 -9.68
C LYS A 79 -2.47 6.74 -10.94
N GLY A 80 -1.46 6.84 -11.79
CA GLY A 80 -1.39 6.14 -13.07
C GLY A 80 -1.37 4.62 -12.94
N VAL A 81 -0.82 4.08 -11.85
CA VAL A 81 -0.72 2.63 -11.62
C VAL A 81 -1.91 2.03 -10.88
N ILE A 82 -2.82 2.84 -10.33
CA ILE A 82 -3.95 2.36 -9.50
C ILE A 82 -4.80 1.33 -10.25
N LYS A 83 -5.06 1.54 -11.54
CA LYS A 83 -5.86 0.60 -12.34
C LYS A 83 -5.19 -0.75 -12.44
N GLU A 84 -3.88 -0.79 -12.64
CA GLU A 84 -3.10 -2.01 -12.75
C GLU A 84 -2.98 -2.72 -11.40
N LEU A 85 -2.79 -1.97 -10.32
CA LEU A 85 -2.78 -2.52 -8.96
C LEU A 85 -4.12 -3.18 -8.64
N ARG A 86 -5.24 -2.53 -8.93
CA ARG A 86 -6.58 -3.12 -8.72
C ARG A 86 -6.85 -4.35 -9.57
N ARG A 87 -6.27 -4.43 -10.77
CA ARG A 87 -6.40 -5.61 -11.63
C ARG A 87 -5.69 -6.82 -11.04
N ASN A 88 -4.51 -6.61 -10.46
CA ASN A 88 -3.72 -7.67 -9.84
C ASN A 88 -4.15 -7.97 -8.39
N TYR A 89 -4.69 -6.98 -7.71
CA TYR A 89 -5.16 -7.07 -6.32
C TYR A 89 -6.61 -6.59 -6.22
N PRO A 90 -7.59 -7.41 -6.65
CA PRO A 90 -9.00 -6.99 -6.72
C PRO A 90 -9.62 -6.58 -5.38
N GLN A 91 -9.04 -7.03 -4.26
CA GLN A 91 -9.44 -6.64 -2.91
C GLN A 91 -8.99 -5.22 -2.55
N SER A 92 -8.04 -4.63 -3.29
CA SER A 92 -7.51 -3.31 -2.98
C SER A 92 -8.50 -2.20 -3.35
N ASN A 93 -8.71 -1.29 -2.41
CA ASN A 93 -9.55 -0.11 -2.53
C ASN A 93 -8.66 1.13 -2.46
N ILE A 94 -8.09 1.51 -3.60
CA ILE A 94 -7.11 2.59 -3.71
C ILE A 94 -7.77 3.79 -4.38
N ILE A 95 -7.66 4.97 -3.81
CA ILE A 95 -8.11 6.22 -4.44
C ILE A 95 -7.00 7.25 -4.47
N ALA A 96 -7.03 8.12 -5.46
CA ALA A 96 -6.20 9.33 -5.49
C ALA A 96 -7.02 10.54 -5.08
N VAL A 97 -6.47 11.38 -4.20
CA VAL A 97 -7.10 12.61 -3.72
C VAL A 97 -6.13 13.76 -3.92
N ASP A 98 -6.55 14.77 -4.67
CA ASP A 98 -5.79 15.99 -4.84
C ASP A 98 -5.92 16.84 -3.56
N TYR A 99 -4.78 17.24 -2.98
CA TYR A 99 -4.70 17.91 -1.69
C TYR A 99 -3.91 19.21 -1.82
N ASP A 100 -4.61 20.23 -2.35
CA ASP A 100 -4.07 21.57 -2.57
C ASP A 100 -4.91 22.62 -1.87
N PRO A 101 -4.36 23.80 -1.56
CA PRO A 101 -5.14 24.92 -1.04
C PRO A 101 -6.29 25.37 -1.96
N GLY A 102 -6.15 25.15 -3.28
CA GLY A 102 -7.18 25.47 -4.27
C GLY A 102 -8.08 24.28 -4.66
N ALA A 103 -7.85 23.10 -4.08
CA ALA A 103 -8.65 21.93 -4.39
C ALA A 103 -10.08 22.05 -3.81
N SER A 104 -11.05 21.52 -4.54
CA SER A 104 -12.43 21.51 -4.07
C SER A 104 -12.63 20.53 -2.92
N GLU A 105 -12.95 21.05 -1.74
CA GLU A 105 -13.28 20.24 -0.56
C GLU A 105 -14.40 19.22 -0.87
N VAL A 106 -15.40 19.62 -1.63
CA VAL A 106 -16.50 18.74 -2.02
C VAL A 106 -15.99 17.52 -2.81
N ASN A 107 -15.05 17.75 -3.74
CA ASN A 107 -14.46 16.65 -4.52
C ASN A 107 -13.63 15.71 -3.63
N GLN A 108 -12.86 16.26 -2.70
CA GLN A 108 -12.08 15.48 -1.74
C GLN A 108 -13.00 14.61 -0.88
N LEU A 109 -14.00 15.23 -0.26
CA LEU A 109 -14.98 14.54 0.58
C LEU A 109 -15.75 13.47 -0.18
N ASN A 110 -16.16 13.73 -1.42
CA ASN A 110 -16.87 12.74 -2.22
C ASN A 110 -16.01 11.53 -2.54
N ARG A 111 -14.73 11.72 -2.87
CA ARG A 111 -13.80 10.61 -3.10
C ARG A 111 -13.59 9.79 -1.83
N ILE A 112 -13.38 10.44 -0.69
CA ILE A 112 -13.22 9.77 0.61
C ILE A 112 -14.50 9.00 0.99
N LYS A 113 -15.68 9.60 0.83
CA LYS A 113 -16.97 8.93 1.08
C LYS A 113 -17.17 7.69 0.21
N LEU A 114 -16.81 7.75 -1.07
CA LEU A 114 -16.87 6.58 -1.97
C LEU A 114 -15.92 5.47 -1.52
N MET A 115 -14.71 5.83 -1.10
CA MET A 115 -13.77 4.86 -0.53
C MET A 115 -14.33 4.20 0.72
N LEU A 116 -14.84 4.97 1.66
CA LEU A 116 -15.43 4.44 2.90
C LEU A 116 -16.63 3.54 2.63
N ALA A 117 -17.50 3.91 1.69
CA ALA A 117 -18.63 3.08 1.28
C ALA A 117 -18.15 1.73 0.71
N THR A 118 -17.10 1.75 -0.12
CA THR A 118 -16.48 0.52 -0.66
C THR A 118 -15.87 -0.32 0.46
N ALA A 119 -15.13 0.29 1.38
CA ALA A 119 -14.54 -0.39 2.53
C ALA A 119 -15.61 -1.07 3.40
N GLN A 120 -16.69 -0.36 3.72
CA GLN A 120 -17.80 -0.93 4.47
C GLN A 120 -18.49 -2.09 3.76
N LYS A 121 -18.65 -2.00 2.43
CA LYS A 121 -19.19 -3.09 1.62
C LYS A 121 -18.29 -4.33 1.67
N ASN A 122 -16.98 -4.14 1.55
CA ASN A 122 -16.01 -5.24 1.61
C ASN A 122 -16.03 -5.91 2.98
N LEU A 123 -16.02 -5.16 4.08
CA LEU A 123 -16.12 -5.68 5.43
C LEU A 123 -17.41 -6.51 5.65
N LYS A 124 -18.55 -6.03 5.15
CA LYS A 124 -19.82 -6.79 5.24
C LYS A 124 -19.77 -8.07 4.42
N ALA A 125 -19.11 -8.06 3.26
CA ALA A 125 -18.96 -9.25 2.44
C ALA A 125 -18.02 -10.28 3.07
N GLU A 126 -16.97 -9.86 3.77
CA GLU A 126 -16.04 -10.71 4.52
C GLU A 126 -16.77 -11.36 5.71
N SER A 127 -17.45 -10.60 6.55
CA SER A 127 -18.21 -11.13 7.68
C SER A 127 -19.29 -12.14 7.23
N SER A 128 -19.97 -11.88 6.12
CA SER A 128 -20.96 -12.80 5.57
C SER A 128 -20.36 -14.11 4.99
N ARG A 129 -19.07 -14.11 4.65
CA ARG A 129 -18.34 -15.32 4.22
C ARG A 129 -17.87 -16.13 5.42
N GLU A 130 -17.44 -15.48 6.49
CA GLU A 130 -17.04 -16.13 7.74
C GLU A 130 -18.22 -16.85 8.40
N ASP A 131 -19.40 -16.24 8.42
CA ASP A 131 -20.63 -16.86 8.94
C ASP A 131 -21.07 -18.10 8.14
N ARG A 132 -20.77 -18.16 6.84
CA ARG A 132 -21.11 -19.32 5.98
C ARG A 132 -20.04 -20.42 5.98
N GLY A 133 -18.83 -20.09 6.44
CA GLY A 133 -17.67 -21.00 6.51
C GLY A 133 -17.31 -21.33 7.93
N ASN A 134 -18.18 -22.04 8.66
CA ASN A 134 -17.89 -22.47 10.01
C ASN A 134 -16.56 -23.26 10.07
N GLY A 135 -15.51 -22.67 10.64
CA GLY A 135 -14.38 -23.41 11.16
C GLY A 135 -12.96 -23.09 10.66
N ARG A 136 -12.65 -21.93 10.12
CA ARG A 136 -11.24 -21.54 9.93
C ARG A 136 -10.94 -20.18 10.54
N ARG A 137 -9.99 -20.18 11.47
CA ARG A 137 -9.48 -19.03 12.21
C ARG A 137 -9.04 -17.89 11.28
N PRO A 138 -9.18 -16.62 11.67
CA PRO A 138 -8.64 -15.51 10.92
C PRO A 138 -7.13 -15.66 10.79
N VAL A 139 -6.63 -15.59 9.56
CA VAL A 139 -5.19 -15.58 9.29
C VAL A 139 -4.67 -14.17 9.56
N THR A 140 -4.45 -13.85 10.81
CA THR A 140 -3.53 -12.80 11.22
C THR A 140 -2.17 -13.43 11.41
N ALA A 141 -1.48 -13.68 10.32
CA ALA A 141 -0.07 -14.02 10.37
C ALA A 141 0.58 -13.55 9.07
N TYR A 142 1.25 -12.41 9.16
CA TYR A 142 2.33 -12.05 8.26
C TYR A 142 3.36 -13.18 8.32
N SER A 143 3.38 -14.03 7.30
CA SER A 143 4.46 -14.97 7.09
C SER A 143 5.39 -14.35 6.04
N PRO A 144 6.62 -13.97 6.41
CA PRO A 144 7.60 -13.55 5.42
C PRO A 144 7.90 -14.76 4.53
N CYS A 145 7.65 -14.62 3.23
CA CYS A 145 8.12 -15.59 2.24
C CYS A 145 9.64 -15.61 2.25
N LEU A 146 10.22 -16.48 3.07
CA LEU A 146 11.60 -16.92 2.94
C LEU A 146 11.67 -17.81 1.70
N GLY A 147 11.88 -17.19 0.54
CA GLY A 147 12.31 -17.89 -0.66
C GLY A 147 13.71 -18.43 -0.41
N THR A 148 13.81 -19.73 -0.24
CA THR A 148 15.09 -20.46 -0.27
C THR A 148 15.72 -20.26 -1.64
N MET A 149 16.74 -19.41 -1.72
CA MET A 149 17.67 -19.42 -2.85
C MET A 149 18.49 -20.70 -2.74
N SER A 150 18.20 -21.69 -3.57
CA SER A 150 19.13 -22.78 -3.85
C SER A 150 20.23 -22.25 -4.75
N HIS A 151 21.44 -22.25 -4.25
CA HIS A 151 22.66 -22.09 -5.03
C HIS A 151 22.85 -23.32 -5.95
N THR A 152 22.92 -23.10 -7.23
CA THR A 152 23.71 -23.86 -8.21
C THR A 152 24.28 -22.88 -9.22
#